data_7bd56906004eb735836abff967262e64
#
_entry.id   7bd56906004eb735836abff967262e64
#
_cell.length_a   1.000
_cell.length_b   1.000
_cell.length_c   1.000
_cell.angle_alpha   90.00
_cell.angle_beta   90.00
_cell.angle_gamma   90.00
#
_symmetry.space_group_name_H-M   'P 1'
#
loop_
_entity.id
_entity.type
_entity.pdbx_description
1 polymer ?
#
loop_
_entity_poly.entity_id
_entity_poly.type
_entity_poly.pdbx_seq_one_letter_code
_entity_poly.pdbx_strand_id
1 'polypeptide(L)'
;MASGDLRFDKKTREELWRVTAAEIERYFSHVDEGRVTPELVPEKVRAAVEACDFRSRMNPADAVQFLASGLSRYQTHTPHRRYFGLFNPSPASMGVAADALVAAFNPQLAAWSHSPLAIEIEAHLIRCFGEKFGYLRGGVDGTFTSGGAEANHTAVLTALTSVFPRFSSEGARALAGAPVMYCSSESHHSFQKAAMLCGLGRGAVRLIGTDSRYRIDTASLAQAITADRKAGHQPFLAVATVGTTNAGVIDPLREVADIAARERIWFHADAAWGGAAALAPEMRGLLDGIELADSITFDAHKWLSVPMGAGLFLTRHGDILDRTFRVETAYMPREAKGLDVVDPHLHSMQWSRRFIGAKVFLALLAAGWEGYAAAVRHQAAMGRLLRRRLHENGWRVHNQTELPICCFTDPDGAGPHEIAMHVVASGEAWISTTVLGGLTALRACITNFATQESDIEALIVSLDAAREQVRRLAG
;
A
#
# COMPACT_ATOMS: atom_id res chain seq x y z
N MET A 1 42.17 -9.36 6.79
CA MET A 1 41.21 -9.89 5.78
C MET A 1 41.93 -9.98 4.44
N ALA A 2 41.81 -11.10 3.71
CA ALA A 2 42.21 -11.12 2.33
C ALA A 2 41.44 -10.00 1.59
N SER A 3 42.12 -9.22 0.75
CA SER A 3 41.48 -8.14 -0.02
C SER A 3 40.39 -8.76 -0.89
N GLY A 4 39.11 -8.48 -0.58
CA GLY A 4 37.96 -8.91 -1.37
C GLY A 4 36.98 -9.88 -0.67
N ASP A 5 37.23 -10.39 0.53
CA ASP A 5 36.23 -11.16 1.27
C ASP A 5 35.25 -10.23 1.99
N LEU A 6 34.04 -10.10 1.42
CA LEU A 6 32.95 -9.27 1.95
C LEU A 6 32.14 -9.98 3.05
N ARG A 7 32.38 -11.28 3.33
CA ARG A 7 31.63 -12.05 4.31
C ARG A 7 32.11 -11.86 5.74
N PHE A 8 33.30 -11.31 5.95
CA PHE A 8 34.00 -11.23 7.21
C PHE A 8 34.28 -12.62 7.84
N ASP A 9 35.11 -12.68 8.88
CA ASP A 9 35.30 -13.90 9.68
C ASP A 9 34.07 -14.15 10.60
N LYS A 10 34.02 -15.35 11.17
CA LYS A 10 32.90 -15.78 12.00
C LYS A 10 32.68 -14.86 13.21
N LYS A 11 33.74 -14.47 13.91
CA LYS A 11 33.66 -13.62 15.11
C LYS A 11 33.08 -12.23 14.77
N THR A 12 33.54 -11.63 13.68
CA THR A 12 33.01 -10.33 13.20
C THR A 12 31.54 -10.44 12.81
N ARG A 13 31.12 -11.55 12.15
CA ARG A 13 29.70 -11.76 11.81
C ARG A 13 28.83 -11.95 13.05
N GLU A 14 29.28 -12.75 14.04
CA GLU A 14 28.52 -12.95 15.28
C GLU A 14 28.30 -11.63 16.02
N GLU A 15 29.33 -10.78 16.10
CA GLU A 15 29.21 -9.43 16.67
C GLU A 15 28.26 -8.55 15.86
N LEU A 16 28.35 -8.58 14.53
CA LEU A 16 27.48 -7.82 13.64
C LEU A 16 26.00 -8.18 13.87
N TRP A 17 25.67 -9.49 13.94
CA TRP A 17 24.29 -9.93 14.18
C TRP A 17 23.81 -9.54 15.58
N ARG A 18 24.66 -9.67 16.57
CA ARG A 18 24.36 -9.27 17.95
C ARG A 18 24.02 -7.78 18.04
N VAL A 19 24.83 -6.91 17.44
CA VAL A 19 24.59 -5.45 17.43
C VAL A 19 23.31 -5.13 16.65
N THR A 20 23.12 -5.74 15.48
CA THR A 20 21.91 -5.51 14.66
C THR A 20 20.63 -5.89 15.41
N ALA A 21 20.61 -7.08 16.04
CA ALA A 21 19.46 -7.52 16.82
C ALA A 21 19.19 -6.60 18.02
N ALA A 22 20.25 -6.17 18.72
CA ALA A 22 20.13 -5.26 19.85
C ALA A 22 19.57 -3.88 19.43
N GLU A 23 19.98 -3.34 18.30
CA GLU A 23 19.46 -2.07 17.81
C GLU A 23 18.00 -2.18 17.35
N ILE A 24 17.61 -3.28 16.72
CA ILE A 24 16.21 -3.56 16.35
C ILE A 24 15.35 -3.62 17.62
N GLU A 25 15.75 -4.41 18.62
CA GLU A 25 15.00 -4.56 19.87
C GLU A 25 14.92 -3.23 20.63
N ARG A 26 16.01 -2.49 20.71
CA ARG A 26 16.05 -1.16 21.33
C ARG A 26 15.02 -0.22 20.67
N TYR A 27 14.94 -0.23 19.33
CA TYR A 27 13.98 0.60 18.62
C TYR A 27 12.53 0.19 18.89
N PHE A 28 12.21 -1.11 18.81
CA PHE A 28 10.86 -1.61 19.12
C PHE A 28 10.42 -1.30 20.56
N SER A 29 11.34 -1.40 21.52
CA SER A 29 11.01 -1.18 22.95
C SER A 29 10.79 0.30 23.29
N HIS A 30 11.37 1.25 22.54
CA HIS A 30 11.40 2.68 22.92
C HIS A 30 10.76 3.62 21.90
N VAL A 31 10.29 3.14 20.74
CA VAL A 31 9.75 4.02 19.69
C VAL A 31 8.58 4.86 20.18
N ASP A 32 7.78 4.34 21.09
CA ASP A 32 6.58 5.00 21.64
C ASP A 32 6.88 5.98 22.80
N GLU A 33 8.11 6.02 23.29
CA GLU A 33 8.53 6.92 24.37
C GLU A 33 9.04 8.27 23.87
N GLY A 34 9.39 8.33 22.59
CA GLY A 34 9.98 9.49 21.94
C GLY A 34 8.98 10.41 21.26
N ARG A 35 9.50 11.39 20.56
CA ARG A 35 8.70 12.25 19.64
C ARG A 35 8.33 11.45 18.40
N VAL A 36 7.09 11.60 17.91
CA VAL A 36 6.68 11.01 16.63
C VAL A 36 7.49 11.58 15.47
N THR A 37 7.72 12.90 15.48
CA THR A 37 8.61 13.58 14.53
C THR A 37 9.69 14.33 15.29
N PRO A 38 10.96 13.93 15.13
CA PRO A 38 12.07 14.71 15.66
C PRO A 38 12.26 16.02 14.89
N GLU A 39 13.04 16.93 15.42
CA GLU A 39 13.43 18.14 14.69
C GLU A 39 14.33 17.78 13.50
N LEU A 40 13.83 17.99 12.28
CA LEU A 40 14.51 17.65 11.04
C LEU A 40 15.19 18.88 10.44
N VAL A 41 16.51 18.88 10.44
CA VAL A 41 17.34 19.96 9.85
C VAL A 41 18.10 19.38 8.65
N PRO A 42 17.72 19.74 7.40
CA PRO A 42 18.27 19.11 6.18
C PRO A 42 19.80 19.17 6.10
N GLU A 43 20.41 20.28 6.55
CA GLU A 43 21.86 20.48 6.54
C GLU A 43 22.58 19.50 7.47
N LYS A 44 22.02 19.19 8.65
CA LYS A 44 22.57 18.21 9.58
C LYS A 44 22.48 16.79 9.02
N VAL A 45 21.36 16.46 8.35
CA VAL A 45 21.17 15.16 7.70
C VAL A 45 22.18 14.97 6.57
N ARG A 46 22.31 15.96 5.68
CA ARG A 46 23.29 15.91 4.58
C ARG A 46 24.71 15.77 5.09
N ALA A 47 25.13 16.61 6.03
CA ALA A 47 26.47 16.56 6.60
C ALA A 47 26.80 15.20 7.23
N ALA A 48 25.84 14.56 7.91
CA ALA A 48 26.02 13.22 8.48
C ALA A 48 26.27 12.16 7.38
N VAL A 49 25.58 12.24 6.25
CA VAL A 49 25.75 11.29 5.13
C VAL A 49 27.03 11.59 4.34
N GLU A 50 27.32 12.85 4.05
CA GLU A 50 28.49 13.28 3.28
C GLU A 50 29.83 13.01 4.00
N ALA A 51 29.79 12.87 5.34
CA ALA A 51 30.95 12.42 6.11
C ALA A 51 31.40 10.98 5.78
N CYS A 52 30.55 10.18 5.09
CA CYS A 52 30.84 8.81 4.66
C CYS A 52 31.43 8.81 3.25
N ASP A 53 32.73 9.05 3.11
CA ASP A 53 33.41 9.17 1.79
C ASP A 53 33.80 7.83 1.14
N PHE A 54 33.58 6.70 1.81
CA PHE A 54 33.92 5.33 1.39
C PHE A 54 35.41 5.05 1.11
N ARG A 55 36.29 6.03 1.37
CA ARG A 55 37.75 5.88 1.22
C ARG A 55 38.36 5.19 2.46
N SER A 56 37.80 5.46 3.63
CA SER A 56 38.18 4.86 4.88
C SER A 56 37.22 3.74 5.26
N ARG A 57 37.74 2.67 5.87
CA ARG A 57 36.91 1.58 6.41
C ARG A 57 36.36 1.97 7.77
N MET A 58 35.08 1.74 7.98
CA MET A 58 34.45 1.78 9.29
C MET A 58 34.41 0.38 9.91
N ASN A 59 34.49 0.27 11.23
CA ASN A 59 34.21 -1.01 11.90
C ASN A 59 32.77 -1.45 11.57
N PRO A 60 32.52 -2.73 11.24
CA PRO A 60 31.18 -3.20 10.86
C PRO A 60 30.09 -2.93 11.90
N ALA A 61 30.41 -3.08 13.21
CA ALA A 61 29.45 -2.80 14.28
C ALA A 61 29.14 -1.29 14.37
N ASP A 62 30.18 -0.43 14.22
CA ASP A 62 30.00 1.03 14.22
C ASP A 62 29.17 1.50 13.02
N ALA A 63 29.33 0.85 11.85
CA ALA A 63 28.52 1.14 10.68
C ALA A 63 27.04 0.83 10.89
N VAL A 64 26.70 -0.28 11.57
CA VAL A 64 25.31 -0.60 11.95
C VAL A 64 24.77 0.43 12.94
N GLN A 65 25.55 0.79 13.95
CA GLN A 65 25.16 1.80 14.95
C GLN A 65 24.98 3.18 14.32
N PHE A 66 25.83 3.55 13.35
CA PHE A 66 25.68 4.78 12.59
C PHE A 66 24.31 4.84 11.86
N LEU A 67 23.97 3.76 11.14
CA LEU A 67 22.68 3.69 10.44
C LEU A 67 21.50 3.70 11.42
N ALA A 68 21.53 2.88 12.47
CA ALA A 68 20.47 2.81 13.46
C ALA A 68 20.24 4.15 14.17
N SER A 69 21.33 4.84 14.56
CA SER A 69 21.29 6.16 15.17
C SER A 69 20.74 7.21 14.20
N GLY A 70 21.15 7.15 12.93
CA GLY A 70 20.63 8.02 11.87
C GLY A 70 19.13 7.85 11.67
N LEU A 71 18.65 6.62 11.55
CA LEU A 71 17.23 6.29 11.44
C LEU A 71 16.43 6.73 12.67
N SER A 72 16.97 6.57 13.87
CA SER A 72 16.31 7.03 15.11
C SER A 72 16.26 8.56 15.23
N ARG A 73 17.21 9.28 14.65
CA ARG A 73 17.34 10.74 14.81
C ARG A 73 16.71 11.55 13.68
N TYR A 74 16.69 11.02 12.44
CA TYR A 74 16.44 11.81 11.24
C TYR A 74 15.25 11.34 10.41
N GLN A 75 14.27 10.70 11.02
CA GLN A 75 13.02 10.33 10.32
C GLN A 75 11.80 10.53 11.21
N THR A 76 10.63 10.72 10.60
CA THR A 76 9.35 10.58 11.30
C THR A 76 9.12 9.09 11.63
N HIS A 77 8.80 8.81 12.88
CA HIS A 77 8.62 7.43 13.37
C HIS A 77 7.24 6.91 13.02
N THR A 78 7.06 6.43 11.79
CA THR A 78 5.79 5.83 11.35
C THR A 78 5.35 4.61 12.19
N PRO A 79 6.27 3.82 12.83
CA PRO A 79 5.88 2.78 13.78
C PRO A 79 5.33 3.28 15.12
N HIS A 80 5.43 4.55 15.45
CA HIS A 80 4.93 5.10 16.70
C HIS A 80 3.39 5.02 16.79
N ARG A 81 2.82 4.67 17.95
CA ARG A 81 1.36 4.49 18.16
C ARG A 81 0.55 5.76 17.87
N ARG A 82 1.15 6.94 18.04
CA ARG A 82 0.53 8.26 17.76
C ARG A 82 0.87 8.82 16.38
N TYR A 83 1.34 7.98 15.46
CA TYR A 83 1.42 8.32 14.05
C TYR A 83 0.07 8.04 13.37
N PHE A 84 -0.73 9.08 13.16
CA PHE A 84 -2.07 9.02 12.53
C PHE A 84 -2.02 9.50 11.07
N GLY A 85 -0.97 9.18 10.37
CA GLY A 85 -0.68 9.74 9.04
C GLY A 85 -1.04 8.84 7.86
N LEU A 86 0.00 8.49 7.11
CA LEU A 86 -0.10 7.63 5.95
C LEU A 86 -0.17 6.16 6.36
N PHE A 87 -0.42 5.27 5.39
CA PHE A 87 -0.65 3.83 5.65
C PHE A 87 0.67 3.06 5.87
N ASN A 88 1.51 3.51 6.80
CA ASN A 88 2.79 2.93 7.14
C ASN A 88 2.80 2.55 8.63
N PRO A 89 2.19 1.42 9.01
CA PRO A 89 2.10 1.01 10.41
C PRO A 89 3.43 0.51 10.98
N SER A 90 3.45 0.26 12.29
CA SER A 90 4.50 -0.52 12.92
C SER A 90 4.63 -1.89 12.25
N PRO A 91 5.83 -2.35 11.87
CA PRO A 91 5.99 -3.64 11.23
C PRO A 91 5.82 -4.79 12.23
N ALA A 92 5.11 -5.85 11.82
CA ALA A 92 5.03 -7.08 12.60
C ALA A 92 6.42 -7.72 12.74
N SER A 93 6.80 -8.12 13.96
CA SER A 93 8.13 -8.69 14.26
C SER A 93 8.49 -9.90 13.38
N MET A 94 7.51 -10.77 13.08
CA MET A 94 7.71 -11.90 12.17
C MET A 94 8.04 -11.47 10.74
N GLY A 95 7.50 -10.33 10.29
CA GLY A 95 7.86 -9.76 9.00
C GLY A 95 9.30 -9.26 8.96
N VAL A 96 9.79 -8.65 10.05
CA VAL A 96 11.20 -8.22 10.18
C VAL A 96 12.14 -9.42 10.19
N ALA A 97 11.81 -10.47 10.95
CA ALA A 97 12.57 -11.70 10.96
C ALA A 97 12.63 -12.37 9.57
N ALA A 98 11.51 -12.39 8.85
CA ALA A 98 11.45 -12.89 7.48
C ALA A 98 12.36 -12.12 6.52
N ASP A 99 12.35 -10.79 6.59
CA ASP A 99 13.22 -9.95 5.74
C ASP A 99 14.70 -10.16 6.03
N ALA A 100 15.07 -10.40 7.30
CA ALA A 100 16.44 -10.76 7.68
C ALA A 100 16.87 -12.13 7.09
N LEU A 101 15.99 -13.15 7.18
CA LEU A 101 16.23 -14.46 6.58
C LEU A 101 16.34 -14.36 5.06
N VAL A 102 15.41 -13.66 4.39
CA VAL A 102 15.45 -13.47 2.94
C VAL A 102 16.74 -12.75 2.51
N ALA A 103 17.22 -11.79 3.27
CA ALA A 103 18.49 -11.12 2.97
C ALA A 103 19.70 -12.08 3.09
N ALA A 104 19.69 -12.99 4.07
CA ALA A 104 20.76 -13.94 4.29
C ALA A 104 20.77 -15.09 3.28
N PHE A 105 19.60 -15.68 2.99
CA PHE A 105 19.46 -16.78 2.01
C PHE A 105 19.48 -16.32 0.56
N ASN A 106 19.09 -15.08 0.31
CA ASN A 106 19.09 -14.41 -0.99
C ASN A 106 18.45 -15.24 -2.14
N PRO A 107 17.23 -15.79 -1.99
CA PRO A 107 16.60 -16.60 -3.01
C PRO A 107 16.27 -15.77 -4.24
N GLN A 108 16.53 -16.34 -5.42
CA GLN A 108 16.23 -15.72 -6.71
C GLN A 108 14.88 -16.24 -7.24
N LEU A 109 13.86 -15.39 -7.30
CA LEU A 109 12.50 -15.77 -7.72
C LEU A 109 12.22 -15.47 -9.20
N ALA A 110 13.18 -15.60 -10.10
CA ALA A 110 12.90 -15.53 -11.53
C ALA A 110 12.34 -16.84 -12.07
N ALA A 111 12.94 -17.97 -11.68
CA ALA A 111 12.55 -19.30 -12.15
C ALA A 111 12.27 -20.24 -10.98
N TRP A 112 11.27 -21.09 -11.15
CA TRP A 112 10.85 -22.06 -10.13
C TRP A 112 11.99 -22.97 -9.68
N SER A 113 12.77 -23.50 -10.62
CA SER A 113 13.89 -24.39 -10.34
C SER A 113 14.97 -23.81 -9.40
N HIS A 114 15.08 -22.48 -9.29
CA HIS A 114 16.03 -21.79 -8.42
C HIS A 114 15.53 -21.60 -6.99
N SER A 115 14.21 -21.42 -6.82
CA SER A 115 13.62 -21.12 -5.52
C SER A 115 12.23 -21.76 -5.38
N PRO A 116 12.10 -23.09 -5.47
CA PRO A 116 10.82 -23.77 -5.48
C PRO A 116 9.95 -23.41 -4.29
N LEU A 117 10.48 -23.54 -3.06
CA LEU A 117 9.75 -23.24 -1.83
C LEU A 117 9.22 -21.80 -1.80
N ALA A 118 10.04 -20.84 -2.21
CA ALA A 118 9.66 -19.43 -2.16
C ALA A 118 8.53 -19.11 -3.16
N ILE A 119 8.60 -19.68 -4.35
CA ILE A 119 7.58 -19.48 -5.40
C ILE A 119 6.27 -20.17 -5.02
N GLU A 120 6.32 -21.40 -4.47
CA GLU A 120 5.13 -22.10 -3.98
C GLU A 120 4.46 -21.37 -2.81
N ILE A 121 5.23 -20.77 -1.90
CA ILE A 121 4.70 -19.92 -0.81
C ILE A 121 3.94 -18.72 -1.40
N GLU A 122 4.52 -18.01 -2.36
CA GLU A 122 3.85 -16.86 -2.98
C GLU A 122 2.58 -17.29 -3.73
N ALA A 123 2.63 -18.37 -4.50
CA ALA A 123 1.46 -18.93 -5.18
C ALA A 123 0.36 -19.36 -4.18
N HIS A 124 0.73 -19.96 -3.05
CA HIS A 124 -0.20 -20.33 -1.98
C HIS A 124 -0.86 -19.08 -1.36
N LEU A 125 -0.09 -18.05 -1.05
CA LEU A 125 -0.62 -16.79 -0.51
C LEU A 125 -1.58 -16.10 -1.48
N ILE A 126 -1.26 -16.07 -2.77
CA ILE A 126 -2.12 -15.53 -3.83
C ILE A 126 -3.48 -16.24 -3.81
N ARG A 127 -3.48 -17.58 -3.77
CA ARG A 127 -4.74 -18.37 -3.68
C ARG A 127 -5.52 -18.05 -2.39
N CYS A 128 -4.84 -18.02 -1.24
CA CYS A 128 -5.47 -17.74 0.04
C CYS A 128 -6.10 -16.33 0.10
N PHE A 129 -5.42 -15.30 -0.40
CA PHE A 129 -5.99 -13.97 -0.47
C PHE A 129 -7.11 -13.86 -1.50
N GLY A 130 -6.98 -14.52 -2.66
CA GLY A 130 -8.06 -14.59 -3.64
C GLY A 130 -9.35 -15.18 -3.05
N GLU A 131 -9.25 -16.27 -2.27
CA GLU A 131 -10.38 -16.88 -1.54
C GLU A 131 -10.98 -15.90 -0.52
N LYS A 132 -10.14 -15.10 0.19
CA LYS A 132 -10.62 -14.06 1.11
C LYS A 132 -11.43 -12.97 0.40
N PHE A 133 -11.07 -12.64 -0.83
CA PHE A 133 -11.83 -11.71 -1.67
C PHE A 133 -13.03 -12.37 -2.39
N GLY A 134 -13.20 -13.68 -2.27
CA GLY A 134 -14.35 -14.41 -2.83
C GLY A 134 -14.10 -14.97 -4.23
N TYR A 135 -12.87 -15.00 -4.70
CA TYR A 135 -12.52 -15.72 -5.92
C TYR A 135 -12.63 -17.24 -5.72
N LEU A 136 -13.00 -17.96 -6.77
CA LEU A 136 -13.02 -19.42 -6.76
C LEU A 136 -11.58 -19.96 -6.77
N ARG A 137 -11.30 -20.93 -5.91
CA ARG A 137 -9.96 -21.47 -5.64
C ARG A 137 -9.19 -21.90 -6.89
N GLY A 138 -9.82 -22.49 -7.88
CA GLY A 138 -9.17 -22.94 -9.11
C GLY A 138 -8.95 -21.87 -10.17
N GLY A 139 -9.46 -20.64 -9.96
CA GLY A 139 -9.36 -19.54 -10.92
C GLY A 139 -8.47 -18.38 -10.47
N VAL A 140 -7.85 -18.49 -9.30
CA VAL A 140 -7.03 -17.40 -8.75
C VAL A 140 -5.62 -17.46 -9.30
N ASP A 141 -5.16 -16.35 -9.89
CA ASP A 141 -3.77 -16.11 -10.26
C ASP A 141 -3.32 -14.73 -9.72
N GLY A 142 -2.05 -14.42 -9.81
CA GLY A 142 -1.53 -13.16 -9.32
C GLY A 142 -0.01 -13.09 -9.24
N THR A 143 0.48 -11.97 -8.75
CA THR A 143 1.90 -11.77 -8.51
C THR A 143 2.13 -10.84 -7.33
N PHE A 144 3.22 -11.05 -6.60
CA PHE A 144 3.69 -10.07 -5.62
C PHE A 144 4.38 -8.90 -6.31
N THR A 145 4.17 -7.71 -5.77
CA THR A 145 4.68 -6.44 -6.28
C THR A 145 5.36 -5.65 -5.16
N SER A 146 6.11 -4.62 -5.52
CA SER A 146 6.72 -3.70 -4.55
C SER A 146 5.69 -2.84 -3.80
N GLY A 147 4.45 -2.78 -4.28
CA GLY A 147 3.34 -2.04 -3.68
C GLY A 147 2.22 -1.77 -4.67
N GLY A 148 1.14 -1.14 -4.20
CA GLY A 148 -0.08 -0.89 -4.96
C GLY A 148 0.12 -0.15 -6.28
N ALA A 149 1.12 0.72 -6.39
CA ALA A 149 1.41 1.41 -7.64
C ALA A 149 1.86 0.45 -8.76
N GLU A 150 2.69 -0.55 -8.44
CA GLU A 150 3.09 -1.59 -9.38
C GLU A 150 1.94 -2.56 -9.66
N ALA A 151 1.15 -2.91 -8.65
CA ALA A 151 -0.03 -3.75 -8.82
C ALA A 151 -1.09 -3.06 -9.72
N ASN A 152 -1.33 -1.76 -9.52
CA ASN A 152 -2.23 -0.97 -10.40
C ASN A 152 -1.67 -0.83 -11.82
N HIS A 153 -0.35 -0.72 -12.00
CA HIS A 153 0.26 -0.75 -13.33
C HIS A 153 0.07 -2.11 -14.00
N THR A 154 0.25 -3.20 -13.26
CA THR A 154 -0.05 -4.56 -13.72
C THR A 154 -1.51 -4.69 -14.14
N ALA A 155 -2.45 -4.12 -13.37
CA ALA A 155 -3.88 -4.10 -13.70
C ALA A 155 -4.16 -3.38 -15.03
N VAL A 156 -3.53 -2.25 -15.28
CA VAL A 156 -3.70 -1.52 -16.54
C VAL A 156 -3.15 -2.34 -17.72
N LEU A 157 -1.98 -2.97 -17.58
CA LEU A 157 -1.39 -3.81 -18.63
C LEU A 157 -2.23 -5.05 -18.92
N THR A 158 -2.73 -5.74 -17.89
CA THR A 158 -3.58 -6.92 -18.05
C THR A 158 -4.93 -6.55 -18.69
N ALA A 159 -5.52 -5.42 -18.30
CA ALA A 159 -6.75 -4.91 -18.92
C ALA A 159 -6.54 -4.58 -20.42
N LEU A 160 -5.42 -3.92 -20.76
CA LEU A 160 -5.06 -3.63 -22.16
C LEU A 160 -4.86 -4.92 -22.95
N THR A 161 -4.15 -5.90 -22.41
CA THR A 161 -3.91 -7.20 -23.07
C THR A 161 -5.20 -8.00 -23.22
N SER A 162 -6.12 -7.92 -22.26
CA SER A 162 -7.41 -8.61 -22.31
C SER A 162 -8.33 -8.01 -23.36
N VAL A 163 -8.50 -6.69 -23.35
CA VAL A 163 -9.43 -5.98 -24.24
C VAL A 163 -8.84 -5.84 -25.65
N PHE A 164 -7.52 -5.72 -25.76
CA PHE A 164 -6.80 -5.59 -27.03
C PHE A 164 -5.75 -6.70 -27.17
N PRO A 165 -6.10 -7.91 -27.65
CA PRO A 165 -5.23 -9.08 -27.62
C PRO A 165 -3.86 -8.93 -28.32
N ARG A 166 -3.74 -8.01 -29.29
CA ARG A 166 -2.48 -7.70 -29.96
C ARG A 166 -1.61 -6.66 -29.23
N PHE A 167 -2.13 -6.11 -28.10
CA PHE A 167 -1.39 -5.06 -27.38
C PHE A 167 -0.05 -5.54 -26.85
N SER A 168 0.03 -6.76 -26.31
CA SER A 168 1.29 -7.31 -25.78
C SER A 168 2.39 -7.50 -26.86
N SER A 169 2.00 -7.69 -28.13
CA SER A 169 2.95 -7.89 -29.25
C SER A 169 3.21 -6.63 -30.08
N GLU A 170 2.19 -5.78 -30.27
CA GLU A 170 2.26 -4.61 -31.18
C GLU A 170 2.23 -3.27 -30.44
N GLY A 171 1.99 -3.29 -29.12
CA GLY A 171 1.87 -2.08 -28.29
C GLY A 171 0.73 -1.17 -28.71
N ALA A 172 0.91 0.13 -28.51
CA ALA A 172 -0.11 1.14 -28.85
C ALA A 172 -0.53 1.16 -30.33
N ARG A 173 0.27 0.58 -31.23
CA ARG A 173 -0.09 0.44 -32.65
C ARG A 173 -1.23 -0.55 -32.93
N ALA A 174 -1.51 -1.45 -31.98
CA ALA A 174 -2.63 -2.37 -32.07
C ALA A 174 -3.99 -1.71 -31.85
N LEU A 175 -4.01 -0.45 -31.38
CA LEU A 175 -5.21 0.26 -30.97
C LEU A 175 -5.81 1.02 -32.18
N ALA A 176 -7.05 0.72 -32.50
CA ALA A 176 -7.78 1.39 -33.60
C ALA A 176 -8.26 2.81 -33.24
N GLY A 177 -8.35 3.14 -31.94
CA GLY A 177 -8.75 4.43 -31.39
C GLY A 177 -8.05 4.70 -30.06
N ALA A 178 -8.27 5.87 -29.47
CA ALA A 178 -7.68 6.24 -28.20
C ALA A 178 -8.28 5.39 -27.04
N PRO A 179 -7.48 4.57 -26.34
CA PRO A 179 -7.97 3.80 -25.19
C PRO A 179 -8.24 4.75 -24.02
N VAL A 180 -9.31 4.49 -23.27
CA VAL A 180 -9.67 5.29 -22.10
C VAL A 180 -10.05 4.39 -20.93
N MET A 181 -9.65 4.80 -19.72
CA MET A 181 -10.00 4.16 -18.47
C MET A 181 -10.69 5.16 -17.53
N TYR A 182 -11.45 4.63 -16.60
CA TYR A 182 -12.29 5.41 -15.69
C TYR A 182 -11.96 5.10 -14.25
N CYS A 183 -11.75 6.12 -13.44
CA CYS A 183 -11.63 6.01 -11.99
C CYS A 183 -12.25 7.25 -11.32
N SER A 184 -12.56 7.14 -10.03
CA SER A 184 -13.02 8.28 -9.23
C SER A 184 -11.98 9.39 -9.20
N SER A 185 -12.40 10.64 -9.07
CA SER A 185 -11.52 11.76 -8.72
C SER A 185 -10.79 11.57 -7.38
N GLU A 186 -11.30 10.69 -6.51
CA GLU A 186 -10.69 10.28 -5.24
C GLU A 186 -9.79 9.04 -5.36
N SER A 187 -9.65 8.45 -6.53
CA SER A 187 -8.76 7.29 -6.77
C SER A 187 -7.29 7.67 -6.67
N HIS A 188 -6.48 6.67 -6.36
CA HIS A 188 -5.04 6.87 -6.22
C HIS A 188 -4.39 7.29 -7.55
N HIS A 189 -3.48 8.26 -7.51
CA HIS A 189 -2.81 8.82 -8.70
C HIS A 189 -1.90 7.84 -9.46
N SER A 190 -1.72 6.61 -8.97
CA SER A 190 -0.97 5.55 -9.67
C SER A 190 -1.56 5.22 -11.04
N PHE A 191 -2.87 5.35 -11.24
CA PHE A 191 -3.49 5.10 -12.55
C PHE A 191 -3.06 6.12 -13.60
N GLN A 192 -2.87 7.40 -13.22
CA GLN A 192 -2.32 8.42 -14.12
C GLN A 192 -0.85 8.11 -14.48
N LYS A 193 -0.05 7.60 -13.51
CA LYS A 193 1.31 7.15 -13.78
C LYS A 193 1.32 5.90 -14.66
N ALA A 194 0.45 4.93 -14.39
CA ALA A 194 0.34 3.71 -15.19
C ALA A 194 -0.05 4.03 -16.63
N ALA A 195 -1.03 4.91 -16.87
CA ALA A 195 -1.41 5.37 -18.21
C ALA A 195 -0.23 6.00 -18.95
N MET A 196 0.56 6.83 -18.27
CA MET A 196 1.77 7.43 -18.85
C MET A 196 2.82 6.36 -19.20
N LEU A 197 3.10 5.42 -18.30
CA LEU A 197 4.08 4.35 -18.51
C LEU A 197 3.67 3.39 -19.63
N CYS A 198 2.36 3.15 -19.81
CA CYS A 198 1.83 2.34 -20.93
C CYS A 198 1.80 3.10 -22.26
N GLY A 199 2.27 4.33 -22.33
CA GLY A 199 2.28 5.15 -23.54
C GLY A 199 0.90 5.72 -23.94
N LEU A 200 -0.10 5.65 -23.04
CA LEU A 200 -1.46 6.16 -23.32
C LEU A 200 -1.59 7.67 -23.02
N GLY A 201 -0.70 8.19 -22.17
CA GLY A 201 -0.79 9.54 -21.65
C GLY A 201 -1.84 9.70 -20.54
N ARG A 202 -1.66 10.74 -19.71
CA ARG A 202 -2.57 11.01 -18.57
C ARG A 202 -4.00 11.31 -18.99
N GLY A 203 -4.19 11.87 -20.19
CA GLY A 203 -5.51 12.15 -20.75
C GLY A 203 -6.38 10.92 -21.04
N ALA A 204 -5.78 9.71 -21.06
CA ALA A 204 -6.53 8.46 -21.16
C ALA A 204 -7.30 8.12 -19.86
N VAL A 205 -6.97 8.76 -18.72
CA VAL A 205 -7.67 8.56 -17.45
C VAL A 205 -8.80 9.57 -17.32
N ARG A 206 -10.04 9.09 -17.34
CA ARG A 206 -11.24 9.88 -17.07
C ARG A 206 -11.52 9.88 -15.58
N LEU A 207 -11.34 11.03 -14.95
CA LEU A 207 -11.68 11.22 -13.54
C LEU A 207 -13.18 11.48 -13.44
N ILE A 208 -13.89 10.54 -12.84
CA ILE A 208 -15.33 10.61 -12.61
C ILE A 208 -15.59 11.32 -11.28
N GLY A 209 -16.53 12.25 -11.26
CA GLY A 209 -16.94 12.93 -10.05
C GLY A 209 -17.48 11.96 -8.98
N THR A 210 -17.60 12.46 -7.76
CA THR A 210 -18.10 11.69 -6.64
C THR A 210 -19.51 12.13 -6.21
N ASP A 211 -20.23 11.22 -5.55
CA ASP A 211 -21.49 11.54 -4.86
C ASP A 211 -21.22 12.36 -3.57
N SER A 212 -22.29 12.70 -2.85
CA SER A 212 -22.22 13.45 -1.59
C SER A 212 -21.49 12.70 -0.45
N ARG A 213 -21.17 11.41 -0.65
CA ARG A 213 -20.39 10.57 0.26
C ARG A 213 -18.96 10.33 -0.21
N TYR A 214 -18.50 11.07 -1.21
CA TYR A 214 -17.17 10.95 -1.83
C TYR A 214 -16.91 9.59 -2.53
N ARG A 215 -17.97 8.84 -2.91
CA ARG A 215 -17.86 7.60 -3.70
C ARG A 215 -18.02 7.95 -5.17
N ILE A 216 -17.44 7.13 -6.07
CA ILE A 216 -17.63 7.31 -7.52
C ILE A 216 -19.11 7.43 -7.88
N ASP A 217 -19.48 8.44 -8.65
CA ASP A 217 -20.83 8.57 -9.19
C ASP A 217 -21.03 7.61 -10.38
N THR A 218 -21.77 6.53 -10.14
CA THR A 218 -21.98 5.47 -11.13
C THR A 218 -22.81 5.93 -12.32
N ALA A 219 -23.71 6.89 -12.14
CA ALA A 219 -24.47 7.47 -13.24
C ALA A 219 -23.54 8.29 -14.17
N SER A 220 -22.67 9.13 -13.61
CA SER A 220 -21.65 9.86 -14.35
C SER A 220 -20.65 8.93 -15.03
N LEU A 221 -20.27 7.81 -14.40
CA LEU A 221 -19.42 6.78 -15.01
C LEU A 221 -20.09 6.22 -16.29
N ALA A 222 -21.34 5.80 -16.21
CA ALA A 222 -22.07 5.25 -17.35
C ALA A 222 -22.23 6.27 -18.49
N GLN A 223 -22.48 7.54 -18.15
CA GLN A 223 -22.57 8.62 -19.13
C GLN A 223 -21.22 8.89 -19.82
N ALA A 224 -20.12 8.92 -19.06
CA ALA A 224 -18.78 9.14 -19.60
C ALA A 224 -18.38 8.02 -20.59
N ILE A 225 -18.65 6.75 -20.26
CA ILE A 225 -18.38 5.62 -21.15
C ILE A 225 -19.18 5.76 -22.45
N THR A 226 -20.45 6.11 -22.35
CA THR A 226 -21.32 6.33 -23.52
C THR A 226 -20.82 7.47 -24.40
N ALA A 227 -20.40 8.58 -23.80
CA ALA A 227 -19.88 9.75 -24.51
C ALA A 227 -18.55 9.43 -25.22
N ASP A 228 -17.62 8.75 -24.53
CA ASP A 228 -16.33 8.37 -25.11
C ASP A 228 -16.51 7.41 -26.30
N ARG A 229 -17.43 6.43 -26.22
CA ARG A 229 -17.75 5.55 -27.36
C ARG A 229 -18.28 6.31 -28.57
N LYS A 230 -19.18 7.29 -28.35
CA LYS A 230 -19.70 8.15 -29.41
C LYS A 230 -18.60 9.01 -30.04
N ALA A 231 -17.61 9.41 -29.26
CA ALA A 231 -16.45 10.16 -29.73
C ALA A 231 -15.37 9.29 -30.42
N GLY A 232 -15.59 7.97 -30.52
CA GLY A 232 -14.65 7.03 -31.15
C GLY A 232 -13.51 6.57 -30.24
N HIS A 233 -13.57 6.88 -28.95
CA HIS A 233 -12.63 6.34 -27.96
C HIS A 233 -12.95 4.88 -27.65
N GLN A 234 -11.96 4.18 -27.08
CA GLN A 234 -12.05 2.75 -26.73
C GLN A 234 -11.98 2.54 -25.20
N PRO A 235 -13.12 2.57 -24.51
CA PRO A 235 -13.19 2.20 -23.09
C PRO A 235 -12.61 0.80 -22.85
N PHE A 236 -11.71 0.64 -21.87
CA PHE A 236 -11.12 -0.68 -21.58
C PHE A 236 -11.06 -1.05 -20.11
N LEU A 237 -11.15 -0.09 -19.18
CA LEU A 237 -10.97 -0.34 -17.74
C LEU A 237 -11.84 0.62 -16.92
N ALA A 238 -12.59 0.06 -15.96
CA ALA A 238 -13.21 0.79 -14.86
C ALA A 238 -12.57 0.38 -13.54
N VAL A 239 -12.25 1.36 -12.70
CA VAL A 239 -11.64 1.18 -11.38
C VAL A 239 -12.60 1.62 -10.30
N ALA A 240 -12.80 0.76 -9.30
CA ALA A 240 -13.44 1.14 -8.04
C ALA A 240 -12.43 1.03 -6.89
N THR A 241 -12.46 1.99 -5.97
CA THR A 241 -11.52 2.07 -4.86
C THR A 241 -12.14 1.54 -3.58
N VAL A 242 -11.46 0.63 -2.90
CA VAL A 242 -11.83 0.08 -1.59
C VAL A 242 -11.03 0.80 -0.52
N GLY A 243 -11.59 1.90 -0.04
CA GLY A 243 -10.93 2.78 0.91
C GLY A 243 -10.08 3.86 0.22
N THR A 244 -10.74 4.94 -0.24
CA THR A 244 -10.04 6.08 -0.85
C THR A 244 -9.00 6.66 0.10
N THR A 245 -7.87 7.12 -0.44
CA THR A 245 -6.73 7.62 0.37
C THR A 245 -7.13 8.81 1.22
N ASN A 246 -7.98 9.69 0.71
CA ASN A 246 -8.40 10.90 1.41
C ASN A 246 -9.44 10.60 2.49
N ALA A 247 -10.55 9.96 2.13
CA ALA A 247 -11.73 9.82 2.97
C ALA A 247 -11.97 8.41 3.52
N GLY A 248 -11.25 7.39 3.03
CA GLY A 248 -11.46 6.00 3.42
C GLY A 248 -12.82 5.44 2.99
N VAL A 249 -13.48 6.05 2.02
CA VAL A 249 -14.76 5.55 1.51
C VAL A 249 -14.56 4.41 0.52
N ILE A 250 -15.55 3.55 0.43
CA ILE A 250 -15.56 2.41 -0.50
C ILE A 250 -16.55 2.75 -1.63
N ASP A 251 -16.08 2.68 -2.86
CA ASP A 251 -16.90 2.85 -4.04
C ASP A 251 -17.98 1.75 -4.13
N PRO A 252 -19.11 1.98 -4.80
CA PRO A 252 -20.18 0.99 -4.98
C PRO A 252 -19.74 -0.12 -5.96
N LEU A 253 -18.98 -1.09 -5.44
CA LEU A 253 -18.28 -2.12 -6.21
C LEU A 253 -19.20 -2.88 -7.15
N ARG A 254 -20.37 -3.32 -6.65
CA ARG A 254 -21.35 -4.09 -7.43
C ARG A 254 -21.90 -3.27 -8.60
N GLU A 255 -22.23 -2.01 -8.37
CA GLU A 255 -22.74 -1.14 -9.44
C GLU A 255 -21.67 -0.88 -10.52
N VAL A 256 -20.41 -0.67 -10.10
CA VAL A 256 -19.29 -0.52 -11.05
C VAL A 256 -19.05 -1.82 -11.82
N ALA A 257 -19.14 -2.99 -11.17
CA ALA A 257 -19.02 -4.30 -11.81
C ALA A 257 -20.13 -4.50 -12.86
N ASP A 258 -21.38 -4.16 -12.54
CA ASP A 258 -22.51 -4.28 -13.45
C ASP A 258 -22.35 -3.37 -14.70
N ILE A 259 -21.84 -2.16 -14.49
CA ILE A 259 -21.51 -1.25 -15.60
C ILE A 259 -20.40 -1.83 -16.46
N ALA A 260 -19.30 -2.28 -15.84
CA ALA A 260 -18.15 -2.85 -16.55
C ALA A 260 -18.53 -4.08 -17.38
N ALA A 261 -19.34 -4.99 -16.80
CA ALA A 261 -19.86 -6.17 -17.50
C ALA A 261 -20.73 -5.80 -18.71
N ARG A 262 -21.70 -4.88 -18.55
CA ARG A 262 -22.55 -4.37 -19.63
C ARG A 262 -21.76 -3.74 -20.76
N GLU A 263 -20.74 -2.95 -20.39
CA GLU A 263 -19.87 -2.22 -21.32
C GLU A 263 -18.71 -3.09 -21.86
N ARG A 264 -18.54 -4.32 -21.38
CA ARG A 264 -17.46 -5.25 -21.77
C ARG A 264 -16.06 -4.64 -21.59
N ILE A 265 -15.85 -3.99 -20.46
CA ILE A 265 -14.56 -3.44 -20.05
C ILE A 265 -14.07 -4.17 -18.78
N TRP A 266 -12.77 -4.13 -18.56
CA TRP A 266 -12.15 -4.75 -17.38
C TRP A 266 -12.57 -4.02 -16.10
N PHE A 267 -12.97 -4.76 -15.08
CA PHE A 267 -13.24 -4.21 -13.75
C PHE A 267 -12.08 -4.48 -12.81
N HIS A 268 -11.47 -3.41 -12.28
CA HIS A 268 -10.40 -3.49 -11.29
C HIS A 268 -10.85 -2.90 -9.97
N ALA A 269 -10.59 -3.62 -8.86
CA ALA A 269 -10.79 -3.12 -7.50
C ALA A 269 -9.43 -2.73 -6.88
N ASP A 270 -9.20 -1.43 -6.69
CA ASP A 270 -8.06 -0.95 -5.92
C ASP A 270 -8.36 -1.06 -4.42
N ALA A 271 -8.02 -2.22 -3.86
CA ALA A 271 -8.20 -2.55 -2.45
C ALA A 271 -6.89 -2.46 -1.66
N ALA A 272 -5.94 -1.66 -2.15
CA ALA A 272 -4.59 -1.57 -1.61
C ALA A 272 -4.57 -1.36 -0.10
N TRP A 273 -5.48 -0.55 0.44
CA TRP A 273 -5.60 -0.36 1.88
C TRP A 273 -6.83 -1.05 2.47
N GLY A 274 -8.02 -0.69 2.00
CA GLY A 274 -9.27 -1.14 2.61
C GLY A 274 -9.55 -2.63 2.42
N GLY A 275 -8.83 -3.31 1.54
CA GLY A 275 -8.96 -4.75 1.30
C GLY A 275 -8.76 -5.61 2.54
N ALA A 276 -8.02 -5.14 3.55
CA ALA A 276 -7.85 -5.87 4.81
C ALA A 276 -9.17 -6.07 5.58
N ALA A 277 -10.21 -5.29 5.30
CA ALA A 277 -11.56 -5.52 5.83
C ALA A 277 -12.12 -6.92 5.48
N ALA A 278 -11.65 -7.54 4.40
CA ALA A 278 -12.01 -8.92 4.04
C ALA A 278 -11.60 -9.97 5.09
N LEU A 279 -10.64 -9.64 5.96
CA LEU A 279 -10.14 -10.56 6.98
C LEU A 279 -11.03 -10.59 8.23
N ALA A 280 -11.81 -9.54 8.47
CA ALA A 280 -12.76 -9.46 9.57
C ALA A 280 -14.17 -9.82 9.05
N PRO A 281 -14.75 -10.97 9.46
CA PRO A 281 -16.02 -11.45 8.91
C PRO A 281 -17.16 -10.43 8.98
N GLU A 282 -17.24 -9.66 10.06
CA GLU A 282 -18.24 -8.61 10.27
C GLU A 282 -18.08 -7.40 9.34
N MET A 283 -16.88 -7.18 8.78
CA MET A 283 -16.61 -6.10 7.83
C MET A 283 -16.68 -6.58 6.37
N ARG A 284 -16.79 -7.89 6.14
CA ARG A 284 -16.79 -8.47 4.78
C ARG A 284 -17.88 -7.88 3.88
N GLY A 285 -19.04 -7.56 4.45
CA GLY A 285 -20.16 -6.95 3.72
C GLY A 285 -19.85 -5.57 3.14
N LEU A 286 -18.83 -4.85 3.67
CA LEU A 286 -18.38 -3.57 3.10
C LEU A 286 -17.76 -3.74 1.69
N LEU A 287 -17.32 -4.95 1.36
CA LEU A 287 -16.66 -5.27 0.08
C LEU A 287 -17.59 -6.02 -0.87
N ASP A 288 -18.92 -5.94 -0.68
CA ASP A 288 -19.88 -6.61 -1.57
C ASP A 288 -19.69 -6.21 -3.03
N GLY A 289 -19.48 -7.18 -3.91
CA GLY A 289 -19.15 -6.99 -5.33
C GLY A 289 -17.64 -7.05 -5.66
N ILE A 290 -16.72 -7.14 -4.67
CA ILE A 290 -15.29 -7.25 -4.95
C ILE A 290 -14.95 -8.58 -5.66
N GLU A 291 -15.70 -9.64 -5.38
CA GLU A 291 -15.58 -10.95 -6.02
C GLU A 291 -15.88 -10.92 -7.53
N LEU A 292 -16.53 -9.86 -8.00
CA LEU A 292 -16.83 -9.65 -9.42
C LEU A 292 -15.68 -8.99 -10.18
N ALA A 293 -14.69 -8.43 -9.47
CA ALA A 293 -13.56 -7.77 -10.11
C ALA A 293 -12.75 -8.76 -10.96
N ASP A 294 -12.29 -8.30 -12.11
CA ASP A 294 -11.37 -9.07 -12.96
C ASP A 294 -9.97 -9.11 -12.34
N SER A 295 -9.60 -8.05 -11.60
CA SER A 295 -8.39 -7.99 -10.81
C SER A 295 -8.53 -7.12 -9.57
N ILE A 296 -7.68 -7.39 -8.57
CA ILE A 296 -7.66 -6.70 -7.27
C ILE A 296 -6.21 -6.32 -6.95
N THR A 297 -5.99 -5.07 -6.54
CA THR A 297 -4.75 -4.65 -5.87
C THR A 297 -4.92 -4.74 -4.36
N PHE A 298 -3.92 -5.30 -3.66
CA PHE A 298 -3.89 -5.38 -2.21
C PHE A 298 -2.48 -5.16 -1.66
N ASP A 299 -2.31 -4.30 -0.63
CA ASP A 299 -1.01 -4.02 -0.02
C ASP A 299 -0.93 -4.58 1.41
N ALA A 300 -0.22 -5.69 1.58
CA ALA A 300 0.00 -6.29 2.89
C ALA A 300 0.88 -5.40 3.80
N HIS A 301 1.73 -4.54 3.22
CA HIS A 301 2.54 -3.59 3.97
C HIS A 301 1.75 -2.38 4.50
N LYS A 302 0.44 -2.28 4.21
CA LYS A 302 -0.46 -1.28 4.78
C LYS A 302 -1.13 -1.85 6.03
N TRP A 303 -2.36 -2.27 5.96
CA TRP A 303 -3.14 -2.66 7.14
C TRP A 303 -2.75 -4.02 7.75
N LEU A 304 -2.01 -4.88 7.01
CA LEU A 304 -1.47 -6.12 7.59
C LEU A 304 -0.13 -5.92 8.30
N SER A 305 0.39 -4.70 8.33
CA SER A 305 1.57 -4.35 9.14
C SER A 305 2.82 -5.19 8.86
N VAL A 306 3.00 -5.71 7.65
CA VAL A 306 4.30 -6.29 7.29
C VAL A 306 5.27 -5.17 6.86
N PRO A 307 6.58 -5.37 6.93
CA PRO A 307 7.56 -4.38 6.44
C PRO A 307 7.28 -3.94 5.01
N MET A 308 7.61 -2.68 4.69
CA MET A 308 7.37 -2.07 3.39
C MET A 308 7.86 -2.91 2.19
N GLY A 309 7.18 -2.72 1.06
CA GLY A 309 7.43 -3.46 -0.17
C GLY A 309 6.74 -4.82 -0.20
N ALA A 310 5.40 -4.86 0.05
CA ALA A 310 4.60 -6.08 -0.06
C ALA A 310 3.21 -5.72 -0.61
N GLY A 311 3.13 -5.55 -1.92
CA GLY A 311 1.89 -5.44 -2.66
C GLY A 311 1.55 -6.75 -3.36
N LEU A 312 0.28 -6.95 -3.68
CA LEU A 312 -0.25 -8.07 -4.44
C LEU A 312 -1.13 -7.55 -5.58
N PHE A 313 -0.96 -8.14 -6.73
CA PHE A 313 -1.94 -8.13 -7.80
C PHE A 313 -2.60 -9.50 -7.84
N LEU A 314 -3.92 -9.54 -7.79
CA LEU A 314 -4.73 -10.75 -7.86
C LEU A 314 -5.66 -10.66 -9.07
N THR A 315 -5.92 -11.79 -9.72
CA THR A 315 -6.86 -11.88 -10.84
C THR A 315 -7.61 -13.20 -10.81
N ARG A 316 -8.81 -13.21 -11.36
CA ARG A 316 -9.61 -14.44 -11.59
C ARG A 316 -9.37 -15.05 -12.97
N HIS A 317 -8.43 -14.52 -13.74
CA HIS A 317 -8.08 -14.96 -15.09
C HIS A 317 -6.68 -15.59 -15.11
N GLY A 318 -6.59 -16.90 -15.03
CA GLY A 318 -5.35 -17.66 -14.84
C GLY A 318 -4.33 -17.58 -15.99
N ASP A 319 -4.72 -17.08 -17.16
CA ASP A 319 -3.84 -16.95 -18.34
C ASP A 319 -3.36 -15.52 -18.60
N ILE A 320 -3.92 -14.53 -17.91
CA ILE A 320 -3.73 -13.13 -18.32
C ILE A 320 -2.32 -12.61 -18.03
N LEU A 321 -1.70 -13.04 -16.93
CA LEU A 321 -0.34 -12.62 -16.59
C LEU A 321 0.67 -13.18 -17.60
N ASP A 322 0.51 -14.45 -17.96
CA ASP A 322 1.33 -15.09 -18.98
C ASP A 322 1.20 -14.38 -20.35
N ARG A 323 -0.03 -14.11 -20.79
CA ARG A 323 -0.30 -13.37 -22.04
C ARG A 323 0.26 -11.94 -22.02
N THR A 324 0.36 -11.34 -20.84
CA THR A 324 0.84 -9.97 -20.69
C THR A 324 2.36 -9.89 -20.64
N PHE A 325 3.03 -10.81 -19.94
CA PHE A 325 4.44 -10.66 -19.58
C PHE A 325 5.38 -11.70 -20.19
N ARG A 326 4.87 -12.77 -20.82
CA ARG A 326 5.73 -13.83 -21.37
C ARG A 326 6.74 -13.30 -22.38
N VAL A 327 8.01 -13.44 -22.06
CA VAL A 327 9.14 -13.25 -22.95
C VAL A 327 10.08 -14.45 -22.82
N GLU A 328 10.14 -15.30 -23.84
CA GLU A 328 11.02 -16.46 -23.81
C GLU A 328 12.46 -16.08 -24.12
N THR A 329 13.39 -16.65 -23.38
CA THR A 329 14.83 -16.47 -23.60
C THR A 329 15.57 -17.80 -23.57
N ALA A 330 16.73 -17.84 -24.25
CA ALA A 330 17.52 -19.06 -24.36
C ALA A 330 18.33 -19.39 -23.10
N TYR A 331 18.64 -18.38 -22.25
CA TYR A 331 19.54 -18.54 -21.10
C TYR A 331 18.79 -18.85 -19.79
N MET A 332 17.45 -18.71 -19.77
CA MET A 332 16.69 -19.04 -18.57
C MET A 332 16.64 -20.55 -18.33
N PRO A 333 16.64 -20.99 -17.06
CA PRO A 333 16.53 -22.39 -16.69
C PRO A 333 15.31 -23.07 -17.33
N ARG A 334 15.46 -24.33 -17.72
CA ARG A 334 14.40 -25.12 -18.36
C ARG A 334 14.08 -26.40 -17.59
N GLU A 335 14.64 -26.57 -16.39
CA GLU A 335 14.50 -27.78 -15.57
C GLU A 335 13.06 -28.03 -15.12
N ALA A 336 12.26 -26.96 -15.02
CA ALA A 336 10.85 -27.03 -14.68
C ALA A 336 9.93 -27.18 -15.91
N LYS A 337 10.48 -27.25 -17.14
CA LYS A 337 9.69 -27.37 -18.35
C LYS A 337 8.85 -28.65 -18.35
N GLY A 338 7.52 -28.50 -18.46
CA GLY A 338 6.57 -29.61 -18.43
C GLY A 338 6.03 -29.95 -17.04
N LEU A 339 6.47 -29.24 -16.00
CA LEU A 339 5.85 -29.26 -14.68
C LEU A 339 4.70 -28.22 -14.64
N ASP A 340 3.69 -28.50 -13.81
CA ASP A 340 2.59 -27.56 -13.55
C ASP A 340 3.04 -26.53 -12.49
N VAL A 341 3.94 -25.62 -12.90
CA VAL A 341 4.54 -24.59 -12.04
C VAL A 341 4.70 -23.28 -12.80
N VAL A 342 4.81 -22.18 -12.07
CA VAL A 342 4.95 -20.84 -12.62
C VAL A 342 6.38 -20.34 -12.47
N ASP A 343 6.96 -19.86 -13.56
CA ASP A 343 8.20 -19.09 -13.56
C ASP A 343 7.85 -17.60 -13.45
N PRO A 344 8.12 -16.93 -12.30
CA PRO A 344 7.65 -15.55 -12.07
C PRO A 344 8.12 -14.52 -13.09
N HIS A 345 9.27 -14.72 -13.76
CA HIS A 345 9.72 -13.83 -14.84
C HIS A 345 8.79 -13.81 -16.06
N LEU A 346 7.95 -14.84 -16.22
CA LEU A 346 6.92 -14.91 -17.27
C LEU A 346 5.58 -14.37 -16.83
N HIS A 347 5.42 -14.10 -15.52
CA HIS A 347 4.16 -13.74 -14.87
C HIS A 347 4.18 -12.33 -14.24
N SER A 348 5.26 -11.57 -14.42
CA SER A 348 5.37 -10.22 -13.86
C SER A 348 6.30 -9.34 -14.71
N MET A 349 6.23 -8.03 -14.50
CA MET A 349 7.19 -7.10 -15.09
C MET A 349 8.60 -7.25 -14.50
N GLN A 350 8.75 -7.87 -13.34
CA GLN A 350 10.02 -8.08 -12.66
C GLN A 350 10.72 -9.31 -13.25
N TRP A 351 12.04 -9.22 -13.41
CA TRP A 351 12.88 -10.35 -13.81
C TRP A 351 13.55 -10.98 -12.60
N SER A 352 14.60 -10.32 -12.08
CA SER A 352 15.21 -10.69 -10.81
C SER A 352 14.34 -10.12 -9.68
N ARG A 353 13.76 -11.00 -8.88
CA ARG A 353 12.79 -10.61 -7.86
C ARG A 353 13.16 -11.13 -6.47
N ARG A 354 13.02 -10.26 -5.46
CA ARG A 354 13.14 -10.62 -4.05
C ARG A 354 11.94 -11.50 -3.63
N PHE A 355 12.15 -12.39 -2.66
CA PHE A 355 11.08 -13.15 -2.02
C PHE A 355 10.24 -12.23 -1.11
N ILE A 356 9.26 -11.54 -1.70
CA ILE A 356 8.39 -10.58 -1.01
C ILE A 356 7.39 -11.31 -0.10
N GLY A 357 6.85 -12.44 -0.55
CA GLY A 357 5.83 -13.21 0.18
C GLY A 357 6.30 -13.75 1.53
N ALA A 358 7.61 -13.88 1.78
CA ALA A 358 8.13 -14.42 3.03
C ALA A 358 7.61 -13.69 4.27
N LYS A 359 7.60 -12.36 4.26
CA LYS A 359 7.15 -11.54 5.39
C LYS A 359 5.65 -11.68 5.66
N VAL A 360 4.86 -11.84 4.62
CA VAL A 360 3.42 -12.10 4.73
C VAL A 360 3.17 -13.51 5.26
N PHE A 361 3.91 -14.49 4.75
CA PHE A 361 3.79 -15.89 5.14
C PHE A 361 4.12 -16.11 6.63
N LEU A 362 5.29 -15.64 7.09
CA LEU A 362 5.67 -15.79 8.50
C LEU A 362 4.74 -15.03 9.44
N ALA A 363 4.29 -13.85 9.06
CA ALA A 363 3.35 -13.08 9.86
C ALA A 363 1.99 -13.81 9.98
N LEU A 364 1.49 -14.41 8.89
CA LEU A 364 0.28 -15.23 8.90
C LEU A 364 0.46 -16.55 9.67
N LEU A 365 1.61 -17.21 9.58
CA LEU A 365 1.88 -18.40 10.38
C LEU A 365 1.83 -18.12 11.88
N ALA A 366 2.30 -16.95 12.32
CA ALA A 366 2.34 -16.59 13.72
C ALA A 366 0.98 -16.09 14.25
N ALA A 367 0.28 -15.25 13.49
CA ALA A 367 -0.97 -14.62 13.93
C ALA A 367 -2.22 -15.41 13.52
N GLY A 368 -2.16 -16.18 12.44
CA GLY A 368 -3.32 -16.77 11.81
C GLY A 368 -4.28 -15.71 11.24
N TRP A 369 -5.33 -16.16 10.56
CA TRP A 369 -6.38 -15.27 10.07
C TRP A 369 -7.13 -14.56 11.21
N GLU A 370 -7.34 -15.25 12.35
CA GLU A 370 -8.04 -14.67 13.49
C GLU A 370 -7.25 -13.57 14.17
N GLY A 371 -5.93 -13.70 14.30
CA GLY A 371 -5.07 -12.64 14.82
C GLY A 371 -5.14 -11.37 13.96
N TYR A 372 -5.12 -11.54 12.62
CA TYR A 372 -5.31 -10.42 11.71
C TYR A 372 -6.72 -9.83 11.76
N ALA A 373 -7.75 -10.67 11.86
CA ALA A 373 -9.12 -10.21 12.06
C ALA A 373 -9.24 -9.38 13.34
N ALA A 374 -8.63 -9.82 14.45
CA ALA A 374 -8.60 -9.09 15.70
C ALA A 374 -7.90 -7.74 15.58
N ALA A 375 -6.75 -7.66 14.88
CA ALA A 375 -6.05 -6.41 14.63
C ALA A 375 -6.89 -5.43 13.79
N VAL A 376 -7.54 -5.90 12.74
CA VAL A 376 -8.45 -5.09 11.91
C VAL A 376 -9.63 -4.57 12.72
N ARG A 377 -10.27 -5.41 13.54
CA ARG A 377 -11.37 -5.02 14.46
C ARG A 377 -10.91 -3.94 15.45
N HIS A 378 -9.73 -4.13 16.04
CA HIS A 378 -9.18 -3.18 17.01
C HIS A 378 -8.96 -1.81 16.35
N GLN A 379 -8.30 -1.75 15.20
CA GLN A 379 -8.05 -0.50 14.48
C GLN A 379 -9.36 0.18 14.06
N ALA A 380 -10.34 -0.58 13.57
CA ALA A 380 -11.67 -0.06 13.26
C ALA A 380 -12.39 0.50 14.52
N ALA A 381 -12.26 -0.18 15.66
CA ALA A 381 -12.79 0.31 16.93
C ALA A 381 -12.13 1.62 17.39
N MET A 382 -10.81 1.74 17.25
CA MET A 382 -10.09 2.99 17.52
C MET A 382 -10.50 4.12 16.55
N GLY A 383 -10.76 3.81 15.30
CA GLY A 383 -11.31 4.78 14.33
C GLY A 383 -12.70 5.30 14.74
N ARG A 384 -13.60 4.41 15.21
CA ARG A 384 -14.90 4.81 15.76
C ARG A 384 -14.76 5.63 17.05
N LEU A 385 -13.82 5.26 17.92
CA LEU A 385 -13.50 6.03 19.12
C LEU A 385 -13.03 7.45 18.77
N LEU A 386 -12.06 7.57 17.85
CA LEU A 386 -11.57 8.87 17.38
C LEU A 386 -12.72 9.75 16.85
N ARG A 387 -13.58 9.19 16.01
CA ARG A 387 -14.75 9.92 15.48
C ARG A 387 -15.65 10.44 16.60
N ARG A 388 -15.95 9.63 17.59
CA ARG A 388 -16.75 10.02 18.75
C ARG A 388 -16.07 11.13 19.57
N ARG A 389 -14.76 10.98 19.90
CA ARG A 389 -14.00 11.98 20.64
C ARG A 389 -13.89 13.31 19.91
N LEU A 390 -13.73 13.30 18.59
CA LEU A 390 -13.76 14.51 17.77
C LEU A 390 -15.10 15.25 17.92
N HIS A 391 -16.23 14.54 17.83
CA HIS A 391 -17.54 15.14 18.04
C HIS A 391 -17.73 15.69 19.45
N GLU A 392 -17.37 14.94 20.49
CA GLU A 392 -17.45 15.34 21.90
C GLU A 392 -16.65 16.61 22.21
N ASN A 393 -15.54 16.85 21.46
CA ASN A 393 -14.68 18.03 21.60
C ASN A 393 -14.96 19.12 20.52
N GLY A 394 -16.13 19.09 19.90
CA GLY A 394 -16.61 20.15 19.03
C GLY A 394 -15.98 20.19 17.64
N TRP A 395 -15.32 19.11 17.20
CA TRP A 395 -14.79 19.01 15.84
C TRP A 395 -15.89 18.54 14.88
N ARG A 396 -15.90 19.07 13.66
CA ARG A 396 -16.82 18.64 12.60
C ARG A 396 -16.18 17.58 11.73
N VAL A 397 -16.70 16.35 11.76
CA VAL A 397 -16.26 15.23 10.90
C VAL A 397 -17.04 15.25 9.59
N HIS A 398 -16.34 15.11 8.46
CA HIS A 398 -16.90 15.27 7.11
C HIS A 398 -17.09 13.95 6.35
N ASN A 399 -16.30 12.91 6.64
CA ASN A 399 -16.40 11.61 5.96
C ASN A 399 -17.23 10.61 6.75
N GLN A 400 -17.95 9.74 6.03
CA GLN A 400 -18.69 8.61 6.60
C GLN A 400 -18.08 7.31 6.09
N THR A 401 -17.43 6.55 6.99
CA THR A 401 -16.82 5.28 6.66
C THR A 401 -16.66 4.43 7.92
N GLU A 402 -16.70 3.10 7.77
CA GLU A 402 -16.36 2.14 8.82
C GLU A 402 -14.85 1.89 8.91
N LEU A 403 -14.10 2.34 7.90
CA LEU A 403 -12.65 2.24 7.91
C LEU A 403 -12.04 3.28 8.87
N PRO A 404 -10.89 2.99 9.51
CA PRO A 404 -10.37 3.80 10.61
C PRO A 404 -9.67 5.08 10.14
N ILE A 405 -10.41 5.97 9.50
CA ILE A 405 -9.95 7.28 9.04
C ILE A 405 -11.00 8.35 9.33
N CYS A 406 -10.56 9.52 9.83
CA CYS A 406 -11.39 10.68 10.07
C CYS A 406 -10.84 11.90 9.33
N CYS A 407 -11.73 12.59 8.61
CA CYS A 407 -11.46 13.89 8.01
C CYS A 407 -12.33 14.92 8.72
N PHE A 408 -11.74 15.97 9.30
CA PHE A 408 -12.44 16.88 10.18
C PHE A 408 -11.90 18.31 10.13
N THR A 409 -12.70 19.27 10.56
CA THR A 409 -12.33 20.68 10.66
C THR A 409 -12.75 21.26 12.00
N ASP A 410 -12.14 22.38 12.36
CA ASP A 410 -12.68 23.26 13.38
C ASP A 410 -13.91 24.03 12.82
N PRO A 411 -15.09 23.98 13.47
CA PRO A 411 -16.29 24.67 12.98
C PRO A 411 -16.17 26.18 13.04
N ASP A 412 -15.31 26.73 13.91
CA ASP A 412 -15.09 28.18 14.07
C ASP A 412 -13.98 28.74 13.17
N GLY A 413 -13.48 27.91 12.25
CA GLY A 413 -12.67 28.36 11.13
C GLY A 413 -11.16 28.42 11.36
N ALA A 414 -10.61 27.83 12.45
CA ALA A 414 -9.16 27.70 12.58
C ALA A 414 -8.59 26.85 11.43
N GLY A 415 -7.51 27.33 10.80
CA GLY A 415 -6.96 26.76 9.59
C GLY A 415 -6.45 25.32 9.78
N PRO A 416 -6.91 24.33 8.98
CA PRO A 416 -6.49 22.93 9.13
C PRO A 416 -4.97 22.74 8.93
N HIS A 417 -4.36 23.52 8.06
CA HIS A 417 -2.93 23.40 7.77
C HIS A 417 -2.07 23.86 8.95
N GLU A 418 -2.42 25.00 9.54
CA GLU A 418 -1.76 25.57 10.71
C GLU A 418 -1.90 24.65 11.92
N ILE A 419 -3.11 24.09 12.15
CA ILE A 419 -3.35 23.10 13.22
C ILE A 419 -2.45 21.86 13.01
N ALA A 420 -2.43 21.30 11.80
CA ALA A 420 -1.59 20.15 11.51
C ALA A 420 -0.09 20.44 11.75
N MET A 421 0.39 21.62 11.34
CA MET A 421 1.78 22.02 11.58
C MET A 421 2.09 22.11 13.08
N HIS A 422 1.21 22.68 13.89
CA HIS A 422 1.42 22.76 15.35
C HIS A 422 1.42 21.38 16.01
N VAL A 423 0.49 20.47 15.64
CA VAL A 423 0.47 19.11 16.15
C VAL A 423 1.75 18.36 15.80
N VAL A 424 2.22 18.43 14.55
CA VAL A 424 3.45 17.76 14.12
C VAL A 424 4.68 18.37 14.79
N ALA A 425 4.74 19.70 14.90
CA ALA A 425 5.86 20.40 15.55
C ALA A 425 5.95 20.11 17.06
N SER A 426 4.83 19.84 17.74
CA SER A 426 4.85 19.42 19.15
C SER A 426 5.59 18.09 19.35
N GLY A 427 5.60 17.22 18.32
CA GLY A 427 6.16 15.87 18.39
C GLY A 427 5.28 14.85 19.09
N GLU A 428 4.14 15.25 19.64
CA GLU A 428 3.23 14.39 20.38
C GLU A 428 2.41 13.45 19.48
N ALA A 429 2.09 13.92 18.27
CA ALA A 429 1.36 13.14 17.27
C ALA A 429 1.75 13.58 15.86
N TRP A 430 1.36 12.78 14.89
CA TRP A 430 1.46 13.13 13.47
C TRP A 430 0.11 12.97 12.78
N ILE A 431 -0.35 14.01 12.13
CA ILE A 431 -1.56 14.05 11.30
C ILE A 431 -1.25 14.75 9.98
N SER A 432 -2.15 14.63 9.02
CA SER A 432 -2.05 15.34 7.73
C SER A 432 -3.27 16.20 7.46
N THR A 433 -3.20 16.96 6.36
CA THR A 433 -4.37 17.59 5.75
C THR A 433 -4.76 16.87 4.46
N THR A 434 -5.99 17.06 4.02
CA THR A 434 -6.51 16.58 2.76
C THR A 434 -7.53 17.56 2.20
N VAL A 435 -7.95 17.36 0.94
CA VAL A 435 -9.04 18.14 0.32
C VAL A 435 -10.16 17.17 -0.04
N LEU A 436 -11.36 17.45 0.44
CA LEU A 436 -12.58 16.67 0.18
C LEU A 436 -13.62 17.58 -0.48
N GLY A 437 -13.95 17.33 -1.74
CA GLY A 437 -14.93 18.14 -2.45
C GLY A 437 -14.63 19.66 -2.44
N GLY A 438 -13.36 20.05 -2.44
CA GLY A 438 -12.90 21.44 -2.36
C GLY A 438 -12.70 21.97 -0.94
N LEU A 439 -13.09 21.21 0.11
CA LEU A 439 -12.88 21.57 1.51
C LEU A 439 -11.53 21.04 2.00
N THR A 440 -10.65 21.94 2.47
CA THR A 440 -9.44 21.51 3.20
C THR A 440 -9.81 21.03 4.60
N ALA A 441 -9.38 19.85 4.97
CA ALA A 441 -9.67 19.22 6.25
C ALA A 441 -8.41 18.59 6.86
N LEU A 442 -8.37 18.48 8.18
CA LEU A 442 -7.45 17.60 8.90
C LEU A 442 -7.80 16.14 8.59
N ARG A 443 -6.77 15.29 8.56
CA ARG A 443 -6.92 13.86 8.28
C ARG A 443 -6.11 13.05 9.27
N ALA A 444 -6.77 12.16 10.00
CA ALA A 444 -6.15 11.20 10.90
C ALA A 444 -6.58 9.77 10.54
N CYS A 445 -5.61 8.85 10.45
CA CYS A 445 -5.83 7.44 10.10
C CYS A 445 -5.22 6.53 11.15
N ILE A 446 -5.99 5.56 11.65
CA ILE A 446 -5.50 4.55 12.61
C ILE A 446 -4.99 3.34 11.80
N THR A 447 -3.70 3.31 11.52
CA THR A 447 -3.08 2.18 10.82
C THR A 447 -2.20 1.31 11.72
N ASN A 448 -1.83 1.80 12.90
CA ASN A 448 -1.00 1.06 13.84
C ASN A 448 -1.88 0.15 14.73
N PHE A 449 -1.59 -1.15 14.71
CA PHE A 449 -2.30 -2.14 15.53
C PHE A 449 -2.10 -1.97 17.04
N ALA A 450 -1.06 -1.22 17.45
CA ALA A 450 -0.75 -0.96 18.86
C ALA A 450 -1.39 0.33 19.41
N THR A 451 -2.04 1.14 18.56
CA THR A 451 -2.73 2.36 18.99
C THR A 451 -3.82 2.02 20.00
N GLN A 452 -3.84 2.72 21.14
CA GLN A 452 -4.76 2.53 22.26
C GLN A 452 -5.68 3.76 22.46
N GLU A 453 -6.67 3.64 23.34
CA GLU A 453 -7.55 4.75 23.72
C GLU A 453 -6.77 5.96 24.25
N SER A 454 -5.73 5.74 25.08
CA SER A 454 -4.87 6.82 25.59
C SER A 454 -4.15 7.60 24.48
N ASP A 455 -3.83 6.97 23.34
CA ASP A 455 -3.21 7.64 22.21
C ASP A 455 -4.23 8.52 21.47
N ILE A 456 -5.49 8.10 21.41
CA ILE A 456 -6.59 8.91 20.88
C ILE A 456 -6.83 10.13 21.77
N GLU A 457 -6.86 9.96 23.11
CA GLU A 457 -7.00 11.08 24.04
C GLU A 457 -5.83 12.07 23.92
N ALA A 458 -4.60 11.58 23.79
CA ALA A 458 -3.43 12.43 23.56
C ALA A 458 -3.54 13.22 22.25
N LEU A 459 -4.06 12.61 21.18
CA LEU A 459 -4.32 13.30 19.92
C LEU A 459 -5.35 14.43 20.11
N ILE A 460 -6.46 14.18 20.80
CA ILE A 460 -7.50 15.20 21.06
C ILE A 460 -6.91 16.37 21.83
N VAL A 461 -6.13 16.12 22.89
CA VAL A 461 -5.44 17.17 23.66
C VAL A 461 -4.53 18.01 22.77
N SER A 462 -3.73 17.36 21.92
CA SER A 462 -2.84 18.05 20.98
C SER A 462 -3.59 18.88 19.94
N LEU A 463 -4.70 18.39 19.44
CA LEU A 463 -5.59 19.08 18.50
C LEU A 463 -6.21 20.34 19.13
N ASP A 464 -6.75 20.22 20.35
CA ASP A 464 -7.38 21.33 21.05
C ASP A 464 -6.37 22.41 21.40
N ALA A 465 -5.18 22.05 21.87
CA ALA A 465 -4.10 23.00 22.13
C ALA A 465 -3.64 23.74 20.84
N ALA A 466 -3.49 23.01 19.74
CA ALA A 466 -3.13 23.58 18.44
C ALA A 466 -4.23 24.53 17.91
N ARG A 467 -5.51 24.14 18.03
CA ARG A 467 -6.67 24.94 17.66
C ARG A 467 -6.70 26.28 18.42
N GLU A 468 -6.50 26.25 19.72
CA GLU A 468 -6.45 27.46 20.56
C GLU A 468 -5.28 28.38 20.18
N GLN A 469 -4.13 27.79 19.90
CA GLN A 469 -2.97 28.56 19.48
C GLN A 469 -3.21 29.26 18.13
N VAL A 470 -3.76 28.55 17.14
CA VAL A 470 -4.09 29.13 15.83
C VAL A 470 -5.11 30.26 15.96
N ARG A 471 -6.14 30.10 16.80
CA ARG A 471 -7.16 31.14 17.05
C ARG A 471 -6.56 32.39 17.68
N ARG A 472 -5.64 32.24 18.67
CA ARG A 472 -4.94 33.39 19.30
C ARG A 472 -4.03 34.16 18.33
N LEU A 473 -3.47 33.48 17.33
CA LEU A 473 -2.61 34.14 16.33
C LEU A 473 -3.40 34.82 15.22
N ALA A 474 -4.68 34.45 15.05
CA ALA A 474 -5.57 35.03 14.05
C ALA A 474 -6.40 36.22 14.54
N GLY A 475 -6.55 36.40 15.87
CA GLY A 475 -7.22 37.53 16.53
C GLY A 475 -6.25 38.56 17.05
#